data_7d616ae3e44429e4974fa5aba4fdf8d4
#
_entry.id   7d616ae3e44429e4974fa5aba4fdf8d4
#
_cell.length_a   1.000
_cell.length_b   1.000
_cell.length_c   1.000
_cell.angle_alpha   90.00
_cell.angle_beta   90.00
_cell.angle_gamma   90.00
#
_symmetry.space_group_name_H-M   'P 1'
#
loop_
_entity.id
_entity.type
_entity.pdbx_description
1 polymer ?
#
loop_
_entity_poly.entity_id
_entity_poly.type
_entity_poly.pdbx_seq_one_letter_code
_entity_poly.pdbx_strand_id
1 'polypeptide(L)'
;ALVSGGGYSEYCLAPYQQCLPIPKNISFEEASTIPETFFTIWFNLFIRSRIEKNKKILIHGGSSGIGTTAIQFAKNYGLEVFTTTRSNIKVVKCKKIGAHHAINSKKINFEEFIKKKTNNQGVDFILDIVGGNYVQKNINILKRNGTLINIGWLTGSMVNVNLLMIMLKRLVITGSTLRVGSLEEKEKIAKDLKKNIWPLIEKKKIKPILCKTFPLNKVKDAHIYMDKGLHFGKIALTI
;
A
#
# COMPACT_ATOMS: atom_id res chain seq x y z
N ALA A 1 10.20 -13.48 6.21
CA ALA A 1 11.02 -13.12 5.04
C ALA A 1 10.14 -12.76 3.85
N LEU A 2 10.65 -11.94 2.93
CA LEU A 2 10.06 -11.73 1.61
C LEU A 2 10.71 -12.73 0.65
N VAL A 3 9.91 -13.58 -0.01
CA VAL A 3 10.39 -14.58 -0.95
C VAL A 3 9.77 -14.42 -2.33
N SER A 4 10.45 -14.90 -3.37
CA SER A 4 9.94 -14.79 -4.75
C SER A 4 8.84 -15.80 -5.07
N GLY A 5 8.71 -16.84 -4.27
CA GLY A 5 7.74 -17.95 -4.40
C GLY A 5 7.95 -19.00 -3.33
N GLY A 6 7.19 -20.09 -3.37
CA GLY A 6 7.32 -21.23 -2.48
C GLY A 6 6.70 -21.06 -1.08
N GLY A 7 6.00 -19.96 -0.80
CA GLY A 7 5.40 -19.70 0.51
C GLY A 7 4.15 -20.52 0.85
N TYR A 8 3.62 -21.32 -0.07
CA TYR A 8 2.50 -22.23 0.18
C TYR A 8 3.02 -23.65 0.49
N SER A 9 3.86 -23.74 1.49
CA SER A 9 4.52 -25.00 1.90
C SER A 9 4.91 -24.95 3.37
N GLU A 10 5.12 -26.13 3.96
CA GLU A 10 5.59 -26.28 5.34
C GLU A 10 6.99 -25.71 5.53
N TYR A 11 7.82 -25.76 4.49
CA TYR A 11 9.19 -25.26 4.47
C TYR A 11 9.42 -24.37 3.24
N CYS A 12 10.13 -23.28 3.41
CA CYS A 12 10.44 -22.35 2.35
C CYS A 12 11.88 -21.84 2.47
N LEU A 13 12.61 -21.86 1.36
CA LEU A 13 13.94 -21.25 1.31
C LEU A 13 13.81 -19.73 1.22
N ALA A 14 14.60 -19.04 2.03
CA ALA A 14 14.66 -17.58 2.03
C ALA A 14 16.11 -17.10 2.17
N PRO A 15 16.52 -16.08 1.41
CA PRO A 15 17.79 -15.41 1.64
C PRO A 15 17.82 -14.82 3.06
N TYR A 16 18.89 -15.10 3.81
CA TYR A 16 18.98 -14.67 5.22
C TYR A 16 18.91 -13.15 5.37
N GLN A 17 19.36 -12.40 4.37
CA GLN A 17 19.31 -10.92 4.32
C GLN A 17 17.88 -10.38 4.34
N GLN A 18 16.91 -11.17 3.91
CA GLN A 18 15.48 -10.81 3.88
C GLN A 18 14.71 -11.37 5.08
N CYS A 19 15.38 -12.12 5.95
CA CYS A 19 14.79 -12.64 7.17
C CYS A 19 14.81 -11.57 8.27
N LEU A 20 13.66 -11.30 8.82
CA LEU A 20 13.47 -10.33 9.89
C LEU A 20 12.98 -11.03 11.15
N PRO A 21 13.44 -10.67 12.34
CA PRO A 21 12.86 -11.16 13.58
C PRO A 21 11.41 -10.75 13.67
N ILE A 22 10.55 -11.58 14.24
CA ILE A 22 9.15 -11.21 14.52
C ILE A 22 9.17 -10.13 15.60
N PRO A 23 8.47 -8.99 15.37
CA PRO A 23 8.35 -7.96 16.40
C PRO A 23 7.65 -8.51 17.65
N LYS A 24 7.99 -7.97 18.81
CA LYS A 24 7.31 -8.35 20.06
C LYS A 24 5.81 -8.06 19.98
N ASN A 25 5.01 -8.90 20.65
CA ASN A 25 3.56 -8.74 20.80
C ASN A 25 2.72 -8.88 19.52
N ILE A 26 3.22 -9.58 18.49
CA ILE A 26 2.42 -10.01 17.34
C ILE A 26 2.54 -11.53 17.15
N SER A 27 1.47 -12.14 16.62
CA SER A 27 1.44 -13.58 16.35
C SER A 27 2.22 -13.93 15.07
N PHE A 28 2.48 -15.21 14.84
CA PHE A 28 3.07 -15.70 13.60
C PHE A 28 2.22 -15.36 12.39
N GLU A 29 0.90 -15.47 12.51
CA GLU A 29 -0.04 -15.15 11.43
C GLU A 29 -0.03 -13.65 11.11
N GLU A 30 0.00 -12.78 12.11
CA GLU A 30 0.15 -11.34 11.92
C GLU A 30 1.50 -11.03 11.27
N ALA A 31 2.58 -11.65 11.75
CA ALA A 31 3.94 -11.47 11.24
C ALA A 31 4.06 -11.91 9.77
N SER A 32 3.38 -12.98 9.36
CA SER A 32 3.38 -13.46 7.97
C SER A 32 2.84 -12.42 6.98
N THR A 33 2.04 -11.47 7.43
CA THR A 33 1.45 -10.42 6.60
C THR A 33 2.37 -9.22 6.37
N ILE A 34 3.49 -9.14 7.10
CA ILE A 34 4.42 -8.01 7.06
C ILE A 34 5.25 -7.97 5.78
N PRO A 35 5.97 -9.04 5.35
CA PRO A 35 7.06 -8.88 4.40
C PRO A 35 6.65 -8.21 3.10
N GLU A 36 5.64 -8.73 2.42
CA GLU A 36 5.24 -8.23 1.10
C GLU A 36 4.77 -6.77 1.18
N THR A 37 3.92 -6.44 2.14
CA THR A 37 3.29 -5.12 2.21
C THR A 37 4.24 -4.05 2.76
N PHE A 38 5.03 -4.38 3.78
CA PHE A 38 5.92 -3.41 4.41
C PHE A 38 7.14 -3.10 3.54
N PHE A 39 7.74 -4.14 2.91
CA PHE A 39 8.82 -3.94 1.95
C PHE A 39 8.36 -3.07 0.77
N THR A 40 7.20 -3.39 0.18
CA THR A 40 6.66 -2.64 -0.95
C THR A 40 6.41 -1.18 -0.59
N ILE A 41 5.79 -0.91 0.56
CA ILE A 41 5.47 0.46 0.96
C ILE A 41 6.73 1.23 1.35
N TRP A 42 7.65 0.62 2.11
CA TRP A 42 8.90 1.28 2.46
C TRP A 42 9.70 1.66 1.23
N PHE A 43 9.87 0.72 0.31
CA PHE A 43 10.61 0.94 -0.93
C PHE A 43 10.02 2.11 -1.75
N ASN A 44 8.71 2.05 -1.99
CA ASN A 44 8.06 3.01 -2.89
C ASN A 44 7.91 4.40 -2.28
N LEU A 45 7.53 4.50 -1.02
CA LEU A 45 7.27 5.80 -0.40
C LEU A 45 8.55 6.45 0.13
N PHE A 46 9.44 5.70 0.80
CA PHE A 46 10.56 6.30 1.50
C PHE A 46 11.88 6.27 0.71
N ILE A 47 12.17 5.17 0.01
CA ILE A 47 13.42 5.06 -0.76
C ILE A 47 13.28 5.72 -2.12
N ARG A 48 12.26 5.37 -2.91
CA ARG A 48 12.10 5.87 -4.28
C ARG A 48 11.49 7.27 -4.35
N SER A 49 10.36 7.48 -3.70
CA SER A 49 9.60 8.74 -3.80
C SER A 49 10.00 9.76 -2.75
N ARG A 50 10.77 9.36 -1.74
CA ARG A 50 11.28 10.23 -0.68
C ARG A 50 10.21 11.16 -0.14
N ILE A 51 9.06 10.57 0.28
CA ILE A 51 7.93 11.36 0.78
C ILE A 51 8.38 12.28 1.93
N GLU A 52 7.72 13.43 2.03
CA GLU A 52 8.04 14.46 3.01
C GLU A 52 6.89 14.64 4.00
N LYS A 53 7.22 15.07 5.23
CA LYS A 53 6.22 15.42 6.25
C LYS A 53 5.35 16.60 5.79
N ASN A 54 4.14 16.68 6.35
CA ASN A 54 3.18 17.76 6.09
C ASN A 54 2.71 17.84 4.63
N LYS A 55 2.93 16.79 3.86
CA LYS A 55 2.40 16.63 2.49
C LYS A 55 1.11 15.82 2.49
N LYS A 56 0.43 15.82 1.34
CA LYS A 56 -0.81 15.07 1.12
C LYS A 56 -0.56 13.85 0.25
N ILE A 57 -1.08 12.70 0.66
CA ILE A 57 -1.01 11.47 -0.13
C ILE A 57 -2.39 10.88 -0.36
N LEU A 58 -2.66 10.47 -1.60
CA LEU A 58 -3.81 9.63 -1.95
C LEU A 58 -3.36 8.18 -2.12
N ILE A 59 -4.03 7.27 -1.43
CA ILE A 59 -3.75 5.82 -1.49
C ILE A 59 -4.98 5.14 -2.09
N HIS A 60 -4.86 4.60 -3.29
CA HIS A 60 -5.93 3.81 -3.88
C HIS A 60 -5.95 2.40 -3.29
N GLY A 61 -7.17 1.87 -3.08
CA GLY A 61 -7.35 0.54 -2.50
C GLY A 61 -6.97 0.45 -1.02
N GLY A 62 -7.32 1.44 -0.22
CA GLY A 62 -6.96 1.53 1.21
C GLY A 62 -7.36 0.34 2.09
N SER A 63 -8.24 -0.54 1.60
CA SER A 63 -8.65 -1.76 2.32
C SER A 63 -7.81 -2.99 1.98
N SER A 64 -6.89 -2.90 1.02
CA SER A 64 -5.94 -3.98 0.70
C SER A 64 -4.84 -4.09 1.75
N GLY A 65 -4.07 -5.18 1.73
CA GLY A 65 -2.88 -5.29 2.59
C GLY A 65 -1.90 -4.15 2.37
N ILE A 66 -1.64 -3.79 1.12
CA ILE A 66 -0.82 -2.63 0.73
C ILE A 66 -1.42 -1.34 1.28
N GLY A 67 -2.73 -1.11 1.02
CA GLY A 67 -3.40 0.13 1.43
C GLY A 67 -3.43 0.33 2.94
N THR A 68 -3.72 -0.71 3.71
CA THR A 68 -3.74 -0.64 5.18
C THR A 68 -2.36 -0.34 5.76
N THR A 69 -1.31 -0.88 5.17
CA THR A 69 0.09 -0.57 5.54
C THR A 69 0.46 0.86 5.17
N ALA A 70 0.17 1.28 3.93
CA ALA A 70 0.47 2.62 3.44
C ALA A 70 -0.21 3.72 4.26
N ILE A 71 -1.50 3.53 4.63
CA ILE A 71 -2.24 4.48 5.48
C ILE A 71 -1.52 4.68 6.81
N GLN A 72 -1.14 3.60 7.48
CA GLN A 72 -0.48 3.66 8.79
C GLN A 72 0.91 4.28 8.70
N PHE A 73 1.70 3.91 7.68
CA PHE A 73 3.04 4.47 7.48
C PHE A 73 2.96 5.97 7.20
N ALA A 74 2.13 6.38 6.23
CA ALA A 74 1.97 7.78 5.87
C ALA A 74 1.48 8.64 7.04
N LYS A 75 0.48 8.16 7.81
CA LYS A 75 0.00 8.85 9.01
C LYS A 75 1.10 9.02 10.06
N ASN A 76 1.82 7.93 10.40
CA ASN A 76 2.87 7.98 11.42
C ASN A 76 4.07 8.84 10.98
N TYR A 77 4.27 9.00 9.68
CA TYR A 77 5.29 9.89 9.13
C TYR A 77 4.84 11.36 9.07
N GLY A 78 3.54 11.65 9.29
CA GLY A 78 3.01 13.01 9.36
C GLY A 78 2.43 13.53 8.04
N LEU A 79 1.92 12.67 7.16
CA LEU A 79 1.17 13.08 5.97
C LEU A 79 -0.33 13.19 6.25
N GLU A 80 -1.00 14.07 5.51
CA GLU A 80 -2.46 14.04 5.39
C GLU A 80 -2.87 12.94 4.40
N VAL A 81 -3.58 11.93 4.90
CA VAL A 81 -3.88 10.69 4.15
C VAL A 81 -5.29 10.70 3.61
N PHE A 82 -5.40 10.65 2.30
CA PHE A 82 -6.61 10.37 1.53
C PHE A 82 -6.60 8.91 1.06
N THR A 83 -7.76 8.26 1.01
CA THR A 83 -7.83 6.91 0.47
C THR A 83 -9.16 6.59 -0.20
N THR A 84 -9.12 5.69 -1.19
CA THR A 84 -10.31 5.14 -1.84
C THR A 84 -10.52 3.68 -1.44
N THR A 85 -11.78 3.28 -1.34
CA THR A 85 -12.20 1.89 -1.14
C THR A 85 -13.55 1.65 -1.81
N ARG A 86 -14.03 0.42 -1.89
CA ARG A 86 -15.24 0.06 -2.64
C ARG A 86 -16.47 -0.20 -1.76
N SER A 87 -16.43 0.08 -0.46
CA SER A 87 -17.59 -0.06 0.44
C SER A 87 -17.55 0.91 1.61
N ASN A 88 -18.72 1.28 2.13
CA ASN A 88 -18.83 2.22 3.26
C ASN A 88 -18.25 1.63 4.55
N ILE A 89 -18.40 0.32 4.79
CA ILE A 89 -17.80 -0.36 5.94
C ILE A 89 -16.27 -0.22 5.91
N LYS A 90 -15.66 -0.39 4.74
CA LYS A 90 -14.21 -0.25 4.56
C LYS A 90 -13.75 1.21 4.69
N VAL A 91 -14.59 2.19 4.32
CA VAL A 91 -14.33 3.61 4.58
C VAL A 91 -14.13 3.86 6.08
N VAL A 92 -15.05 3.36 6.91
CA VAL A 92 -14.96 3.51 8.37
C VAL A 92 -13.68 2.84 8.91
N LYS A 93 -13.37 1.62 8.44
CA LYS A 93 -12.16 0.90 8.86
C LYS A 93 -10.88 1.63 8.44
N CYS A 94 -10.81 2.20 7.24
CA CYS A 94 -9.66 3.00 6.79
C CYS A 94 -9.43 4.23 7.68
N LYS A 95 -10.50 4.94 8.07
CA LYS A 95 -10.40 6.06 9.00
C LYS A 95 -9.86 5.63 10.37
N LYS A 96 -10.33 4.50 10.90
CA LYS A 96 -9.86 3.94 12.19
C LYS A 96 -8.36 3.65 12.21
N ILE A 97 -7.77 3.22 11.09
CA ILE A 97 -6.33 2.93 11.00
C ILE A 97 -5.50 4.15 10.59
N GLY A 98 -6.13 5.31 10.37
CA GLY A 98 -5.43 6.57 10.23
C GLY A 98 -5.62 7.37 8.95
N ALA A 99 -6.52 6.98 8.05
CA ALA A 99 -6.87 7.83 6.94
C ALA A 99 -7.66 9.06 7.43
N HIS A 100 -7.19 10.27 7.10
CA HIS A 100 -7.90 11.51 7.40
C HIS A 100 -9.16 11.62 6.56
N HIS A 101 -9.07 11.21 5.29
CA HIS A 101 -10.17 11.21 4.35
C HIS A 101 -10.26 9.86 3.64
N ALA A 102 -11.39 9.19 3.76
CA ALA A 102 -11.65 7.93 3.09
C ALA A 102 -12.99 7.99 2.37
N ILE A 103 -13.05 7.51 1.13
CA ILE A 103 -14.25 7.53 0.31
C ILE A 103 -14.56 6.17 -0.31
N ASN A 104 -15.85 5.96 -0.59
CA ASN A 104 -16.31 4.84 -1.41
C ASN A 104 -16.32 5.26 -2.88
N SER A 105 -15.30 4.83 -3.63
CA SER A 105 -15.12 5.18 -5.05
C SER A 105 -16.18 4.61 -6.00
N LYS A 106 -17.05 3.69 -5.53
CA LYS A 106 -18.23 3.26 -6.30
C LYS A 106 -19.36 4.30 -6.27
N LYS A 107 -19.37 5.19 -5.27
CA LYS A 107 -20.42 6.17 -5.04
C LYS A 107 -19.97 7.61 -5.24
N ILE A 108 -18.69 7.88 -5.07
CA ILE A 108 -18.13 9.23 -5.07
C ILE A 108 -16.98 9.28 -6.07
N ASN A 109 -17.01 10.24 -6.97
CA ASN A 109 -15.88 10.55 -7.86
C ASN A 109 -14.72 11.09 -7.01
N PHE A 110 -13.63 10.34 -6.96
CA PHE A 110 -12.50 10.70 -6.11
C PHE A 110 -11.78 11.97 -6.60
N GLU A 111 -11.78 12.24 -7.90
CA GLU A 111 -11.16 13.43 -8.46
C GLU A 111 -11.87 14.71 -7.96
N GLU A 112 -13.18 14.75 -8.05
CA GLU A 112 -14.00 15.87 -7.55
C GLU A 112 -13.88 16.01 -6.03
N PHE A 113 -13.89 14.89 -5.32
CA PHE A 113 -13.72 14.88 -3.87
C PHE A 113 -12.38 15.50 -3.44
N ILE A 114 -11.28 15.08 -4.07
CA ILE A 114 -9.93 15.59 -3.77
C ILE A 114 -9.87 17.09 -4.10
N LYS A 115 -10.33 17.51 -5.28
CA LYS A 115 -10.38 18.93 -5.66
C LYS A 115 -11.12 19.77 -4.62
N LYS A 116 -12.30 19.33 -4.21
CA LYS A 116 -13.10 20.02 -3.18
C LYS A 116 -12.38 20.09 -1.84
N LYS A 117 -11.80 18.97 -1.36
CA LYS A 117 -11.14 18.89 -0.04
C LYS A 117 -9.81 19.63 0.02
N THR A 118 -9.20 19.87 -1.11
CA THR A 118 -7.90 20.55 -1.20
C THR A 118 -7.98 21.96 -1.80
N ASN A 119 -9.18 22.52 -1.94
CA ASN A 119 -9.42 23.83 -2.60
C ASN A 119 -8.73 23.88 -3.98
N ASN A 120 -8.90 22.83 -4.79
CA ASN A 120 -8.27 22.61 -6.10
C ASN A 120 -6.72 22.52 -6.10
N GLN A 121 -6.08 22.51 -4.95
CA GLN A 121 -4.62 22.36 -4.90
C GLN A 121 -4.14 20.93 -5.22
N GLY A 122 -4.97 19.90 -4.94
CA GLY A 122 -4.62 18.50 -5.17
C GLY A 122 -3.73 17.91 -4.08
N VAL A 123 -3.06 16.79 -4.42
CA VAL A 123 -2.20 16.02 -3.51
C VAL A 123 -0.75 15.96 -4.04
N ASP A 124 0.20 15.76 -3.14
CA ASP A 124 1.62 15.71 -3.48
C ASP A 124 2.04 14.32 -4.00
N PHE A 125 1.46 13.27 -3.43
CA PHE A 125 1.77 11.88 -3.78
C PHE A 125 0.50 11.08 -4.04
N ILE A 126 0.57 10.14 -4.97
CA ILE A 126 -0.49 9.15 -5.20
C ILE A 126 0.15 7.76 -5.27
N LEU A 127 -0.32 6.83 -4.43
CA LEU A 127 0.02 5.42 -4.51
C LEU A 127 -1.13 4.69 -5.20
N ASP A 128 -0.86 4.13 -6.37
CA ASP A 128 -1.87 3.51 -7.23
C ASP A 128 -1.61 2.02 -7.45
N ILE A 129 -2.60 1.20 -7.10
CA ILE A 129 -2.66 -0.24 -7.39
C ILE A 129 -3.75 -0.57 -8.42
N VAL A 130 -4.51 0.44 -8.85
CA VAL A 130 -5.71 0.26 -9.67
C VAL A 130 -5.39 0.39 -11.15
N GLY A 131 -4.76 1.48 -11.55
CA GLY A 131 -4.44 1.78 -12.94
C GLY A 131 -5.68 2.13 -13.78
N GLY A 132 -5.66 1.76 -15.08
CA GLY A 132 -6.76 2.00 -16.00
C GLY A 132 -7.21 3.46 -16.02
N ASN A 133 -8.51 3.69 -15.96
CA ASN A 133 -9.11 5.02 -15.99
C ASN A 133 -8.77 5.91 -14.77
N TYR A 134 -8.08 5.38 -13.77
CA TYR A 134 -7.62 6.17 -12.63
C TYR A 134 -6.41 7.03 -12.99
N VAL A 135 -5.58 6.59 -13.95
CA VAL A 135 -4.31 7.26 -14.26
C VAL A 135 -4.52 8.72 -14.69
N GLN A 136 -5.45 9.00 -15.62
CA GLN A 136 -5.75 10.38 -16.04
C GLN A 136 -6.28 11.22 -14.87
N LYS A 137 -7.19 10.67 -14.07
CA LYS A 137 -7.73 11.36 -12.89
C LYS A 137 -6.65 11.66 -11.86
N ASN A 138 -5.70 10.73 -11.67
CA ASN A 138 -4.54 10.92 -10.80
C ASN A 138 -3.66 12.08 -11.28
N ILE A 139 -3.36 12.13 -12.59
CA ILE A 139 -2.61 13.24 -13.21
C ILE A 139 -3.33 14.59 -12.96
N ASN A 140 -4.65 14.61 -13.10
CA ASN A 140 -5.45 15.82 -12.92
C ASN A 140 -5.38 16.39 -11.50
N ILE A 141 -5.30 15.54 -10.48
CA ILE A 141 -5.33 15.94 -9.06
C ILE A 141 -3.97 16.03 -8.40
N LEU A 142 -2.90 15.66 -9.09
CA LEU A 142 -1.54 15.91 -8.58
C LEU A 142 -1.23 17.41 -8.57
N LYS A 143 -0.55 17.86 -7.54
CA LYS A 143 0.05 19.19 -7.46
C LYS A 143 1.22 19.33 -8.44
N ARG A 144 1.67 20.55 -8.64
CA ARG A 144 2.96 20.80 -9.30
C ARG A 144 4.09 20.10 -8.56
N ASN A 145 4.97 19.42 -9.29
CA ASN A 145 6.04 18.54 -8.82
C ASN A 145 5.54 17.30 -8.04
N GLY A 146 4.25 16.94 -8.19
CA GLY A 146 3.68 15.77 -7.55
C GLY A 146 4.12 14.46 -8.20
N THR A 147 4.01 13.37 -7.44
CA THR A 147 4.47 12.04 -7.86
C THR A 147 3.32 11.03 -7.88
N LEU A 148 3.14 10.35 -9.02
CA LEU A 148 2.29 9.17 -9.17
C LEU A 148 3.15 7.92 -9.09
N ILE A 149 2.82 7.03 -8.14
CA ILE A 149 3.56 5.80 -7.86
C ILE A 149 2.67 4.61 -8.19
N ASN A 150 2.91 3.95 -9.31
CA ASN A 150 2.19 2.75 -9.72
C ASN A 150 2.89 1.49 -9.19
N ILE A 151 2.17 0.65 -8.47
CA ILE A 151 2.66 -0.62 -7.94
C ILE A 151 1.72 -1.80 -8.28
N GLY A 152 0.73 -1.56 -9.09
CA GLY A 152 -0.21 -2.56 -9.59
C GLY A 152 -1.15 -1.99 -10.65
N TRP A 153 -1.81 -2.88 -11.39
CA TRP A 153 -2.67 -2.55 -12.54
C TRP A 153 -3.94 -3.41 -12.54
N LEU A 154 -4.73 -3.32 -11.46
CA LEU A 154 -5.93 -4.16 -11.28
C LEU A 154 -6.99 -3.99 -12.38
N THR A 155 -7.03 -2.83 -13.02
CA THR A 155 -7.99 -2.53 -14.10
C THR A 155 -7.33 -2.32 -15.47
N GLY A 156 -6.07 -2.73 -15.60
CA GLY A 156 -5.29 -2.67 -16.85
C GLY A 156 -4.20 -1.62 -16.84
N SER A 157 -3.15 -1.90 -17.61
CA SER A 157 -1.94 -1.07 -17.74
C SER A 157 -1.88 -0.25 -19.03
N MET A 158 -2.68 -0.63 -20.02
CA MET A 158 -2.81 0.15 -21.27
C MET A 158 -3.81 1.28 -21.02
N VAL A 159 -3.34 2.51 -21.09
CA VAL A 159 -4.14 3.70 -20.74
C VAL A 159 -3.94 4.82 -21.77
N ASN A 160 -5.01 5.55 -22.04
CA ASN A 160 -4.94 6.78 -22.83
C ASN A 160 -4.91 7.99 -21.88
N VAL A 161 -3.85 8.80 -21.95
CA VAL A 161 -3.64 9.93 -21.05
C VAL A 161 -3.21 11.17 -21.79
N ASN A 162 -3.63 12.34 -21.30
CA ASN A 162 -3.15 13.63 -21.78
C ASN A 162 -1.81 13.96 -21.09
N LEU A 163 -0.73 13.86 -21.84
CA LEU A 163 0.64 14.10 -21.35
C LEU A 163 0.94 15.58 -21.08
N LEU A 164 0.16 16.51 -21.64
CA LEU A 164 0.37 17.95 -21.45
C LEU A 164 0.43 18.34 -19.97
N MET A 165 -0.44 17.72 -19.14
CA MET A 165 -0.49 18.01 -17.71
C MET A 165 0.78 17.55 -16.97
N ILE A 166 1.44 16.50 -17.45
CA ILE A 166 2.71 16.04 -16.89
C ILE A 166 3.78 17.12 -17.07
N MET A 167 3.86 17.69 -18.26
CA MET A 167 4.80 18.77 -18.58
C MET A 167 4.48 20.05 -17.77
N LEU A 168 3.24 20.53 -17.82
CA LEU A 168 2.84 21.78 -17.18
C LEU A 168 3.02 21.76 -15.67
N LYS A 169 2.75 20.63 -15.04
CA LYS A 169 2.88 20.45 -13.59
C LYS A 169 4.23 19.86 -13.16
N ARG A 170 5.12 19.51 -14.08
CA ARG A 170 6.41 18.85 -13.81
C ARG A 170 6.24 17.59 -12.96
N LEU A 171 5.30 16.72 -13.37
CA LEU A 171 4.97 15.52 -12.60
C LEU A 171 6.02 14.43 -12.78
N VAL A 172 6.19 13.63 -11.73
CA VAL A 172 6.93 12.37 -11.79
C VAL A 172 5.91 11.22 -11.85
N ILE A 173 6.02 10.38 -12.87
CA ILE A 173 5.29 9.12 -12.95
C ILE A 173 6.30 7.99 -12.82
N THR A 174 6.15 7.16 -11.81
CA THR A 174 7.07 6.07 -11.51
C THR A 174 6.32 4.82 -11.08
N GLY A 175 7.02 3.70 -11.05
CA GLY A 175 6.47 2.44 -10.57
C GLY A 175 7.58 1.47 -10.21
N SER A 176 7.21 0.40 -9.54
CA SER A 176 8.16 -0.66 -9.19
C SER A 176 7.49 -2.02 -9.03
N THR A 177 8.31 -3.05 -9.16
CA THR A 177 8.03 -4.38 -8.65
C THR A 177 9.24 -4.87 -7.86
N LEU A 178 9.03 -5.29 -6.62
CA LEU A 178 10.11 -5.82 -5.79
C LEU A 178 10.56 -7.23 -6.20
N ARG A 179 9.76 -7.93 -7.01
CA ARG A 179 10.09 -9.31 -7.41
C ARG A 179 11.44 -9.38 -8.11
N VAL A 180 11.73 -8.42 -8.98
CA VAL A 180 12.98 -8.32 -9.75
C VAL A 180 14.08 -7.50 -9.04
N GLY A 181 13.79 -6.94 -7.88
CA GLY A 181 14.78 -6.19 -7.08
C GLY A 181 15.95 -7.06 -6.64
N SER A 182 17.13 -6.47 -6.55
CA SER A 182 18.35 -7.17 -6.13
C SER A 182 18.27 -7.58 -4.65
N LEU A 183 19.17 -8.50 -4.27
CA LEU A 183 19.27 -8.95 -2.88
C LEU A 183 19.69 -7.79 -1.96
N GLU A 184 20.61 -6.94 -2.42
CA GLU A 184 21.11 -5.76 -1.69
C GLU A 184 20.01 -4.73 -1.47
N GLU A 185 19.16 -4.49 -2.48
CA GLU A 185 18.00 -3.60 -2.32
C GLU A 185 17.04 -4.12 -1.23
N LYS A 186 16.74 -5.42 -1.28
CA LYS A 186 15.83 -6.05 -0.30
C LYS A 186 16.45 -6.09 1.09
N GLU A 187 17.77 -6.33 1.21
CA GLU A 187 18.51 -6.27 2.47
C GLU A 187 18.44 -4.86 3.09
N LYS A 188 18.67 -3.84 2.26
CA LYS A 188 18.56 -2.44 2.70
C LYS A 188 17.15 -2.14 3.23
N ILE A 189 16.11 -2.56 2.51
CA ILE A 189 14.73 -2.40 2.97
C ILE A 189 14.52 -3.11 4.31
N ALA A 190 15.01 -4.35 4.45
CA ALA A 190 14.89 -5.10 5.69
C ALA A 190 15.54 -4.40 6.88
N LYS A 191 16.76 -3.90 6.71
CA LYS A 191 17.48 -3.11 7.72
C LYS A 191 16.73 -1.85 8.11
N ASP A 192 16.23 -1.12 7.12
CA ASP A 192 15.47 0.11 7.32
C ASP A 192 14.15 -0.15 8.06
N LEU A 193 13.41 -1.19 7.70
CA LEU A 193 12.18 -1.59 8.37
C LEU A 193 12.44 -1.95 9.82
N LYS A 194 13.45 -2.76 10.10
CA LYS A 194 13.84 -3.13 11.46
C LYS A 194 14.17 -1.89 12.30
N LYS A 195 14.89 -0.94 11.74
CA LYS A 195 15.30 0.30 12.43
C LYS A 195 14.12 1.24 12.68
N ASN A 196 13.26 1.46 11.68
CA ASN A 196 12.27 2.55 11.71
C ASN A 196 10.85 2.09 12.04
N ILE A 197 10.48 0.85 11.69
CA ILE A 197 9.09 0.37 11.79
C ILE A 197 8.89 -0.59 12.95
N TRP A 198 9.84 -1.47 13.28
CA TRP A 198 9.73 -2.38 14.43
C TRP A 198 9.42 -1.65 15.74
N PRO A 199 10.10 -0.54 16.08
CA PRO A 199 9.74 0.23 17.28
C PRO A 199 8.31 0.79 17.26
N LEU A 200 7.76 1.07 16.08
CA LEU A 200 6.36 1.56 15.95
C LEU A 200 5.35 0.42 16.13
N ILE A 201 5.68 -0.78 15.68
CA ILE A 201 4.85 -1.98 15.93
C ILE A 201 4.85 -2.31 17.43
N GLU A 202 6.01 -2.36 18.06
CA GLU A 202 6.14 -2.66 19.49
C GLU A 202 5.41 -1.64 20.38
N LYS A 203 5.39 -0.35 19.95
CA LYS A 203 4.63 0.74 20.59
C LYS A 203 3.15 0.76 20.16
N LYS A 204 2.68 -0.24 19.40
CA LYS A 204 1.29 -0.36 18.89
C LYS A 204 0.82 0.83 18.04
N LYS A 205 1.74 1.62 17.48
CA LYS A 205 1.43 2.73 16.57
C LYS A 205 1.15 2.25 15.15
N ILE A 206 1.74 1.13 14.76
CA ILE A 206 1.50 0.42 13.49
C ILE A 206 1.17 -1.02 13.86
N LYS A 207 0.17 -1.59 13.21
CA LYS A 207 -0.22 -2.97 13.36
C LYS A 207 -0.39 -3.65 12.00
N PRO A 208 0.20 -4.84 11.76
CA PRO A 208 -0.17 -5.67 10.62
C PRO A 208 -1.65 -5.98 10.65
N ILE A 209 -2.36 -5.72 9.56
CA ILE A 209 -3.81 -5.95 9.51
C ILE A 209 -4.08 -7.32 8.89
N LEU A 210 -4.27 -8.30 9.75
CA LEU A 210 -4.71 -9.64 9.40
C LEU A 210 -6.25 -9.68 9.41
N CYS A 211 -6.85 -10.04 8.27
CA CYS A 211 -8.30 -10.14 8.12
C CYS A 211 -8.82 -11.50 8.56
N LYS A 212 -8.18 -12.55 8.08
CA LYS A 212 -8.61 -13.94 8.30
C LYS A 212 -7.45 -14.90 8.04
N THR A 213 -7.47 -16.05 8.73
CA THR A 213 -6.60 -17.19 8.47
C THR A 213 -7.39 -18.33 7.83
N PHE A 214 -6.68 -19.13 7.05
CA PHE A 214 -7.18 -20.40 6.51
C PHE A 214 -6.09 -21.46 6.65
N PRO A 215 -6.43 -22.72 6.94
CA PRO A 215 -5.47 -23.82 6.87
C PRO A 215 -4.92 -23.92 5.42
N LEU A 216 -3.66 -24.34 5.26
CA LEU A 216 -3.02 -24.46 3.95
C LEU A 216 -3.81 -25.38 2.99
N ASN A 217 -4.37 -26.47 3.49
CA ASN A 217 -5.22 -27.38 2.70
C ASN A 217 -6.55 -26.74 2.25
N LYS A 218 -6.91 -25.55 2.76
CA LYS A 218 -8.06 -24.73 2.36
C LYS A 218 -7.67 -23.49 1.55
N VAL A 219 -6.50 -23.49 0.92
CA VAL A 219 -5.99 -22.38 0.11
C VAL A 219 -6.97 -21.92 -0.98
N LYS A 220 -7.71 -22.85 -1.59
CA LYS A 220 -8.77 -22.54 -2.57
C LYS A 220 -9.83 -21.60 -1.96
N ASP A 221 -10.27 -21.88 -0.74
CA ASP A 221 -11.27 -21.06 -0.05
C ASP A 221 -10.72 -19.68 0.29
N ALA A 222 -9.44 -19.59 0.64
CA ALA A 222 -8.75 -18.32 0.87
C ALA A 222 -8.72 -17.46 -0.39
N HIS A 223 -8.42 -18.03 -1.57
CA HIS A 223 -8.46 -17.32 -2.86
C HIS A 223 -9.89 -16.87 -3.21
N ILE A 224 -10.88 -17.74 -3.09
CA ILE A 224 -12.29 -17.38 -3.32
C ILE A 224 -12.72 -16.23 -2.39
N TYR A 225 -12.31 -16.25 -1.13
CA TYR A 225 -12.60 -15.18 -0.18
C TYR A 225 -11.93 -13.86 -0.57
N MET A 226 -10.70 -13.92 -1.06
CA MET A 226 -9.96 -12.77 -1.58
C MET A 226 -10.63 -12.17 -2.81
N ASP A 227 -11.01 -12.99 -3.78
CA ASP A 227 -11.64 -12.56 -5.05
C ASP A 227 -13.01 -11.91 -4.83
N LYS A 228 -13.78 -12.37 -3.85
CA LYS A 228 -15.02 -11.71 -3.41
C LYS A 228 -14.77 -10.30 -2.84
N GLY A 229 -13.51 -9.94 -2.59
CA GLY A 229 -13.14 -8.61 -2.08
C GLY A 229 -13.70 -8.31 -0.69
N LEU A 230 -13.95 -9.33 0.14
CA LEU A 230 -14.51 -9.18 1.48
C LEU A 230 -13.46 -8.78 2.52
N HIS A 231 -12.20 -9.06 2.26
CA HIS A 231 -11.09 -8.82 3.18
C HIS A 231 -10.83 -7.33 3.44
N PHE A 232 -10.27 -7.06 4.62
CA PHE A 232 -9.68 -5.79 5.01
C PHE A 232 -8.30 -6.07 5.59
N GLY A 233 -7.24 -5.72 4.86
CA GLY A 233 -5.87 -6.16 5.17
C GLY A 233 -5.49 -7.44 4.43
N LYS A 234 -4.69 -8.28 5.05
CA LYS A 234 -4.15 -9.52 4.47
C LYS A 234 -4.92 -10.76 4.95
N ILE A 235 -4.77 -11.83 4.20
CA ILE A 235 -5.21 -13.18 4.54
C ILE A 235 -3.94 -14.00 4.75
N ALA A 236 -3.90 -14.83 5.78
CA ALA A 236 -2.78 -15.73 6.05
C ALA A 236 -3.22 -17.20 5.89
N LEU A 237 -2.29 -18.05 5.52
CA LEU A 237 -2.42 -19.50 5.56
C LEU A 237 -1.67 -20.02 6.78
N THR A 238 -2.24 -20.99 7.47
CA THR A 238 -1.63 -21.70 8.60
C THR A 238 -1.34 -23.14 8.21
N ILE A 239 -0.26 -23.66 8.71
CA ILE A 239 0.19 -25.06 8.55
C ILE A 239 -0.34 -25.89 9.70
#